data_592b144b54d9d5be74b048ca80b31c1c
#
_entry.id   592b144b54d9d5be74b048ca80b31c1c
#
_cell.length_a   1.000
_cell.length_b   1.000
_cell.length_c   1.000
_cell.angle_alpha   90.00
_cell.angle_beta   90.00
_cell.angle_gamma   90.00
#
_symmetry.space_group_name_H-M   'P 1'
#
loop_
_entity.id
_entity.type
_entity.pdbx_description
1 polymer ?
#
loop_
_entity_poly.entity_id
_entity_poly.type
_entity_poly.pdbx_seq_one_letter_code
_entity_poly.pdbx_strand_id
1 'polypeptide(L)'
;MRRGILLLVVLAGGLKASAQGPPTPREYAVRCAEYYAHVYQVPVELVESVIDVESNWNPYAVSPKGAVGLMQLMPGTAFQFGVRNRFRVEENVRGGVAYLAWLIQFFKGDLRLVMGAYVAGQNRMLSRGLSYSSREVYEYVSNVARRYRWRRIETIRGGKS
;
A
#
# COMPACT_ATOMS: atom_id res chain seq x y z
N MET A 1 -47.37 36.80 42.00
CA MET A 1 -47.06 35.56 41.23
C MET A 1 -46.46 35.94 39.90
N ARG A 2 -45.12 35.93 39.81
CA ARG A 2 -44.39 36.26 38.56
C ARG A 2 -43.89 34.93 37.94
N ARG A 3 -44.45 34.57 36.79
CA ARG A 3 -44.01 33.42 36.01
C ARG A 3 -42.79 33.83 35.19
N GLY A 4 -41.62 33.32 35.54
CA GLY A 4 -40.41 33.44 34.74
C GLY A 4 -40.45 32.50 33.55
N ILE A 5 -40.34 33.05 32.34
CA ILE A 5 -40.19 32.33 31.09
C ILE A 5 -38.70 31.97 30.94
N LEU A 6 -38.38 30.72 31.03
CA LEU A 6 -37.06 30.19 30.78
C LEU A 6 -36.86 30.09 29.26
N LEU A 7 -36.02 30.98 28.70
CA LEU A 7 -35.68 30.98 27.29
C LEU A 7 -34.62 29.90 27.02
N LEU A 8 -35.02 28.81 26.43
CA LEU A 8 -34.08 27.74 26.03
C LEU A 8 -33.35 28.17 24.74
N VAL A 9 -32.12 28.63 24.84
CA VAL A 9 -31.26 28.93 23.69
C VAL A 9 -30.72 27.61 23.18
N VAL A 10 -31.31 27.05 22.13
CA VAL A 10 -30.77 25.92 21.38
C VAL A 10 -29.65 26.44 20.51
N LEU A 11 -28.41 26.26 20.93
CA LEU A 11 -27.21 26.45 20.09
C LEU A 11 -27.19 25.33 19.04
N ALA A 12 -27.76 25.62 17.87
CA ALA A 12 -27.58 24.80 16.68
C ALA A 12 -26.13 24.92 16.21
N GLY A 13 -25.22 24.17 16.85
CA GLY A 13 -23.89 23.92 16.34
C GLY A 13 -23.98 23.14 15.04
N GLY A 14 -24.01 23.87 13.91
CA GLY A 14 -23.99 23.26 12.60
C GLY A 14 -22.69 22.49 12.42
N LEU A 15 -22.71 21.16 12.56
CA LEU A 15 -21.70 20.30 11.97
C LEU A 15 -21.71 20.58 10.46
N LYS A 16 -20.71 21.33 10.00
CA LYS A 16 -20.39 21.36 8.56
C LYS A 16 -19.89 19.96 8.19
N ALA A 17 -20.79 19.05 7.84
CA ALA A 17 -20.43 17.88 7.08
C ALA A 17 -19.79 18.40 5.78
N SER A 18 -18.49 18.27 5.63
CA SER A 18 -17.82 18.57 4.38
C SER A 18 -18.38 17.57 3.37
N ALA A 19 -19.20 18.05 2.46
CA ALA A 19 -19.75 17.28 1.35
C ALA A 19 -18.62 17.02 0.35
N GLN A 20 -17.69 16.14 0.72
CA GLN A 20 -16.76 15.55 -0.22
C GLN A 20 -17.54 14.50 -0.98
N GLY A 21 -17.55 14.61 -2.32
CA GLY A 21 -18.11 13.59 -3.20
C GLY A 21 -17.47 12.21 -2.96
N PRO A 22 -17.96 11.16 -3.62
CA PRO A 22 -17.36 9.84 -3.50
C PRO A 22 -15.87 9.91 -3.88
N PRO A 23 -15.00 9.12 -3.19
CA PRO A 23 -13.57 9.17 -3.45
C PRO A 23 -13.27 8.79 -4.89
N THR A 24 -12.29 9.46 -5.49
CA THR A 24 -11.76 9.07 -6.79
C THR A 24 -11.16 7.64 -6.72
N PRO A 25 -11.02 6.94 -7.83
CA PRO A 25 -10.39 5.61 -7.85
C PRO A 25 -9.00 5.59 -7.20
N ARG A 26 -8.22 6.67 -7.37
CA ARG A 26 -6.90 6.81 -6.74
C ARG A 26 -7.01 7.00 -5.22
N GLU A 27 -7.88 7.89 -4.75
CA GLU A 27 -8.10 8.10 -3.32
C GLU A 27 -8.58 6.83 -2.63
N TYR A 28 -9.44 6.06 -3.29
CA TYR A 28 -9.87 4.76 -2.78
C TYR A 28 -8.69 3.77 -2.68
N ALA A 29 -7.82 3.71 -3.68
CA ALA A 29 -6.63 2.86 -3.67
C ALA A 29 -5.65 3.26 -2.56
N VAL A 30 -5.44 4.57 -2.33
CA VAL A 30 -4.60 5.08 -1.23
C VAL A 30 -5.17 4.67 0.12
N ARG A 31 -6.46 4.86 0.35
CA ARG A 31 -7.11 4.43 1.61
C ARG A 31 -6.99 2.92 1.83
N CYS A 32 -7.11 2.10 0.78
CA CYS A 32 -6.87 0.65 0.88
C CYS A 32 -5.42 0.36 1.25
N ALA A 33 -4.44 1.06 0.66
CA ALA A 33 -3.03 0.88 0.96
C ALA A 33 -2.72 1.22 2.42
N GLU A 34 -3.19 2.37 2.91
CA GLU A 34 -3.05 2.80 4.31
C GLU A 34 -3.69 1.80 5.28
N TYR A 35 -4.93 1.39 5.01
CA TYR A 35 -5.66 0.45 5.86
C TYR A 35 -4.96 -0.89 5.97
N TYR A 36 -4.59 -1.51 4.83
CA TYR A 36 -3.94 -2.83 4.85
C TYR A 36 -2.48 -2.77 5.31
N ALA A 37 -1.76 -1.66 5.08
CA ALA A 37 -0.46 -1.42 5.68
C ALA A 37 -0.53 -1.48 7.20
N HIS A 38 -1.53 -0.82 7.79
CA HIS A 38 -1.78 -0.88 9.23
C HIS A 38 -2.16 -2.29 9.70
N VAL A 39 -3.10 -2.95 9.02
CA VAL A 39 -3.56 -4.32 9.36
C VAL A 39 -2.41 -5.32 9.39
N TYR A 40 -1.51 -5.27 8.40
CA TYR A 40 -0.39 -6.19 8.26
C TYR A 40 0.92 -5.67 8.86
N GLN A 41 0.90 -4.50 9.53
CA GLN A 41 2.07 -3.88 10.18
C GLN A 41 3.25 -3.65 9.20
N VAL A 42 2.94 -3.24 7.99
CA VAL A 42 3.92 -2.82 6.97
C VAL A 42 3.95 -1.30 6.93
N PRO A 43 5.12 -0.64 6.86
CA PRO A 43 5.16 0.82 6.70
C PRO A 43 4.36 1.26 5.47
N VAL A 44 3.46 2.24 5.65
CA VAL A 44 2.59 2.76 4.58
C VAL A 44 3.44 3.24 3.40
N GLU A 45 4.51 3.96 3.70
CA GLU A 45 5.43 4.50 2.69
C GLU A 45 6.08 3.39 1.84
N LEU A 46 6.30 2.20 2.43
CA LEU A 46 6.82 1.06 1.68
C LEU A 46 5.77 0.48 0.74
N VAL A 47 4.53 0.29 1.24
CA VAL A 47 3.40 -0.19 0.41
C VAL A 47 3.17 0.73 -0.78
N GLU A 48 3.08 2.03 -0.54
CA GLU A 48 2.87 3.02 -1.60
C GLU A 48 4.04 3.05 -2.59
N SER A 49 5.29 2.89 -2.11
CA SER A 49 6.47 2.84 -2.98
C SER A 49 6.48 1.62 -3.88
N VAL A 50 5.97 0.49 -3.40
CA VAL A 50 5.76 -0.72 -4.23
C VAL A 50 4.69 -0.45 -5.28
N ILE A 51 3.53 0.12 -4.91
CA ILE A 51 2.46 0.44 -5.86
C ILE A 51 2.92 1.44 -6.93
N ASP A 52 3.72 2.45 -6.55
CA ASP A 52 4.31 3.40 -7.49
C ASP A 52 5.15 2.68 -8.56
N VAL A 53 5.97 1.72 -8.16
CA VAL A 53 6.90 1.01 -9.06
C VAL A 53 6.15 -0.02 -9.90
N GLU A 54 5.19 -0.75 -9.31
CA GLU A 54 4.48 -1.85 -9.95
C GLU A 54 3.50 -1.38 -11.01
N SER A 55 2.73 -0.34 -10.74
CA SER A 55 1.61 0.06 -11.60
C SER A 55 1.47 1.56 -11.82
N ASN A 56 2.25 2.37 -11.11
CA ASN A 56 2.00 3.81 -11.00
C ASN A 56 0.52 4.12 -10.65
N TRP A 57 -0.04 3.32 -9.73
CA TRP A 57 -1.43 3.40 -9.26
C TRP A 57 -2.49 3.08 -10.32
N ASN A 58 -2.13 2.36 -11.38
CA ASN A 58 -3.10 1.88 -12.37
C ASN A 58 -3.69 0.52 -11.90
N PRO A 59 -4.99 0.46 -11.50
CA PRO A 59 -5.60 -0.79 -11.04
C PRO A 59 -5.80 -1.81 -12.18
N TYR A 60 -5.71 -1.37 -13.42
CA TYR A 60 -5.89 -2.21 -14.61
C TYR A 60 -4.55 -2.58 -15.28
N ALA A 61 -3.42 -2.27 -14.64
CA ALA A 61 -2.12 -2.64 -15.18
C ALA A 61 -1.98 -4.15 -15.35
N VAL A 62 -1.47 -4.56 -16.52
CA VAL A 62 -1.16 -5.96 -16.84
C VAL A 62 0.25 -6.01 -17.42
N SER A 63 1.11 -6.83 -16.82
CA SER A 63 2.46 -7.03 -17.34
C SER A 63 2.50 -8.11 -18.43
N PRO A 64 3.53 -8.12 -19.31
CA PRO A 64 3.72 -9.20 -20.28
C PRO A 64 3.87 -10.59 -19.64
N LYS A 65 4.29 -10.65 -18.38
CA LYS A 65 4.43 -11.89 -17.59
C LYS A 65 3.11 -12.32 -16.91
N GLY A 66 2.02 -11.56 -17.06
CA GLY A 66 0.70 -11.87 -16.48
C GLY A 66 0.49 -11.39 -15.03
N ALA A 67 1.33 -10.52 -14.53
CA ALA A 67 1.07 -9.81 -13.27
C ALA A 67 -0.03 -8.76 -13.48
N VAL A 68 -0.90 -8.55 -12.45
CA VAL A 68 -2.10 -7.73 -12.59
C VAL A 68 -2.31 -6.81 -11.40
N GLY A 69 -2.79 -5.60 -11.69
CA GLY A 69 -3.35 -4.64 -10.74
C GLY A 69 -2.32 -3.77 -10.05
N LEU A 70 -2.73 -3.09 -8.99
CA LEU A 70 -1.94 -2.09 -8.28
C LEU A 70 -0.60 -2.60 -7.77
N MET A 71 -0.59 -3.80 -7.22
CA MET A 71 0.60 -4.45 -6.65
C MET A 71 1.14 -5.59 -7.54
N GLN A 72 0.71 -5.65 -8.81
CA GLN A 72 1.19 -6.57 -9.85
C GLN A 72 1.28 -8.03 -9.37
N LEU A 73 0.16 -8.57 -8.90
CA LEU A 73 0.13 -9.93 -8.38
C LEU A 73 0.12 -10.97 -9.51
N MET A 74 1.05 -11.91 -9.44
CA MET A 74 1.03 -13.13 -10.27
C MET A 74 -0.10 -14.05 -9.83
N PRO A 75 -0.64 -14.93 -10.74
CA PRO A 75 -1.73 -15.83 -10.39
C PRO A 75 -1.46 -16.70 -9.16
N GLY A 76 -0.25 -17.26 -9.05
CA GLY A 76 0.14 -18.09 -7.90
C GLY A 76 0.16 -17.32 -6.58
N THR A 77 0.72 -16.13 -6.58
CA THR A 77 0.73 -15.25 -5.40
C THR A 77 -0.71 -14.84 -5.02
N ALA A 78 -1.52 -14.48 -6.01
CA ALA A 78 -2.92 -14.12 -5.79
C ALA A 78 -3.70 -15.28 -5.13
N PHE A 79 -3.53 -16.50 -5.63
CA PHE A 79 -4.15 -17.68 -5.06
C PHE A 79 -3.69 -17.92 -3.61
N GLN A 80 -2.39 -17.87 -3.34
CA GLN A 80 -1.79 -18.09 -2.01
C GLN A 80 -2.33 -17.09 -0.97
N PHE A 81 -2.55 -15.84 -1.36
CA PHE A 81 -3.04 -14.78 -0.46
C PHE A 81 -4.54 -14.49 -0.60
N GLY A 82 -5.32 -15.44 -1.16
CA GLY A 82 -6.77 -15.41 -1.18
C GLY A 82 -7.37 -14.26 -2.01
N VAL A 83 -6.69 -13.86 -3.08
CA VAL A 83 -7.17 -12.86 -4.06
C VAL A 83 -7.92 -13.58 -5.17
N ARG A 84 -9.23 -13.33 -5.25
CA ARG A 84 -10.10 -13.95 -6.26
C ARG A 84 -10.13 -13.14 -7.57
N ASN A 85 -10.14 -11.81 -7.43
CA ASN A 85 -10.12 -10.92 -8.57
C ASN A 85 -8.96 -9.90 -8.42
N ARG A 86 -7.90 -10.09 -9.21
CA ARG A 86 -6.70 -9.24 -9.17
C ARG A 86 -6.91 -7.82 -9.71
N PHE A 87 -8.02 -7.55 -10.41
CA PHE A 87 -8.41 -6.20 -10.85
C PHE A 87 -9.20 -5.42 -9.79
N ARG A 88 -9.73 -6.09 -8.76
CA ARG A 88 -10.38 -5.38 -7.65
C ARG A 88 -9.33 -4.74 -6.76
N VAL A 89 -9.41 -3.40 -6.66
CA VAL A 89 -8.45 -2.59 -5.89
C VAL A 89 -8.22 -3.16 -4.49
N GLU A 90 -9.29 -3.36 -3.74
CA GLU A 90 -9.21 -3.85 -2.36
C GLU A 90 -8.56 -5.23 -2.26
N GLU A 91 -8.98 -6.20 -3.09
CA GLU A 91 -8.43 -7.55 -3.06
C GLU A 91 -6.96 -7.57 -3.46
N ASN A 92 -6.59 -6.79 -4.49
CA ASN A 92 -5.23 -6.69 -4.98
C ASN A 92 -4.29 -6.09 -3.92
N VAL A 93 -4.69 -4.96 -3.32
CA VAL A 93 -3.90 -4.30 -2.28
C VAL A 93 -3.82 -5.18 -1.03
N ARG A 94 -4.92 -5.74 -0.55
CA ARG A 94 -4.92 -6.65 0.60
C ARG A 94 -3.96 -7.82 0.40
N GLY A 95 -4.07 -8.52 -0.73
CA GLY A 95 -3.22 -9.67 -1.02
C GLY A 95 -1.75 -9.29 -1.23
N GLY A 96 -1.49 -8.17 -1.89
CA GLY A 96 -0.13 -7.67 -2.12
C GLY A 96 0.56 -7.23 -0.83
N VAL A 97 -0.15 -6.54 0.06
CA VAL A 97 0.40 -6.14 1.37
C VAL A 97 0.60 -7.35 2.28
N ALA A 98 -0.32 -8.33 2.26
CA ALA A 98 -0.13 -9.59 2.99
C ALA A 98 1.10 -10.36 2.50
N TYR A 99 1.31 -10.43 1.18
CA TYR A 99 2.53 -11.02 0.61
C TYR A 99 3.79 -10.28 1.03
N LEU A 100 3.75 -8.95 0.98
CA LEU A 100 4.88 -8.09 1.40
C LEU A 100 5.21 -8.31 2.88
N ALA A 101 4.21 -8.35 3.76
CA ALA A 101 4.37 -8.64 5.18
C ALA A 101 5.00 -10.01 5.41
N TRP A 102 4.53 -11.03 4.68
CA TRP A 102 5.10 -12.37 4.75
C TRP A 102 6.57 -12.39 4.34
N LEU A 103 6.95 -11.70 3.25
CA LEU A 103 8.34 -11.57 2.82
C LEU A 103 9.22 -10.85 3.86
N ILE A 104 8.70 -9.79 4.50
CA ILE A 104 9.41 -9.06 5.57
C ILE A 104 9.73 -10.00 6.72
N GLN A 105 8.78 -10.81 7.17
CA GLN A 105 9.00 -11.80 8.22
C GLN A 105 9.99 -12.88 7.77
N PHE A 106 9.80 -13.41 6.56
CA PHE A 106 10.63 -14.49 6.00
C PHE A 106 12.10 -14.10 5.89
N PHE A 107 12.39 -12.88 5.44
CA PHE A 107 13.75 -12.34 5.29
C PHE A 107 14.21 -11.49 6.49
N LYS A 108 13.53 -11.61 7.65
CA LYS A 108 13.88 -10.95 8.91
C LYS A 108 14.11 -9.43 8.78
N GLY A 109 13.33 -8.78 7.91
CA GLY A 109 13.35 -7.34 7.69
C GLY A 109 14.48 -6.83 6.77
N ASP A 110 15.29 -7.69 6.14
CA ASP A 110 16.24 -7.21 5.12
C ASP A 110 15.47 -6.81 3.84
N LEU A 111 15.18 -5.51 3.72
CA LEU A 111 14.36 -4.97 2.62
C LEU A 111 14.98 -5.19 1.24
N ARG A 112 16.30 -5.41 1.12
CA ARG A 112 16.93 -5.72 -0.16
C ARG A 112 16.52 -7.11 -0.63
N LEU A 113 16.51 -8.08 0.28
CA LEU A 113 16.05 -9.44 0.01
C LEU A 113 14.53 -9.48 -0.20
N VAL A 114 13.78 -8.74 0.61
CA VAL A 114 12.33 -8.61 0.50
C VAL A 114 11.93 -8.10 -0.89
N MET A 115 12.49 -6.99 -1.33
CA MET A 115 12.18 -6.40 -2.63
C MET A 115 12.68 -7.26 -3.80
N GLY A 116 13.86 -7.88 -3.64
CA GLY A 116 14.36 -8.84 -4.62
C GLY A 116 13.44 -10.07 -4.76
N ALA A 117 12.91 -10.58 -3.63
CA ALA A 117 11.97 -11.69 -3.63
C ALA A 117 10.60 -11.31 -4.19
N TYR A 118 10.16 -10.08 -3.98
CA TYR A 118 8.90 -9.59 -4.53
C TYR A 118 8.90 -9.65 -6.06
N VAL A 119 9.96 -9.21 -6.71
CA VAL A 119 10.07 -9.18 -8.18
C VAL A 119 10.55 -10.51 -8.78
N ALA A 120 11.48 -11.22 -8.13
CA ALA A 120 12.11 -12.42 -8.68
C ALA A 120 11.55 -13.74 -8.13
N GLY A 121 10.76 -13.68 -7.06
CA GLY A 121 10.25 -14.83 -6.31
C GLY A 121 11.18 -15.23 -5.16
N GLN A 122 10.57 -15.62 -4.03
CA GLN A 122 11.28 -15.94 -2.80
C GLN A 122 12.29 -17.10 -2.94
N ASN A 123 11.97 -18.14 -3.70
CA ASN A 123 12.86 -19.30 -3.87
C ASN A 123 14.19 -18.92 -4.53
N ARG A 124 14.15 -18.01 -5.49
CA ARG A 124 15.35 -17.51 -6.17
C ARG A 124 16.23 -16.66 -5.24
N MET A 125 15.60 -15.81 -4.45
CA MET A 125 16.31 -15.02 -3.45
C MET A 125 16.81 -15.88 -2.29
N LEU A 126 16.07 -16.90 -1.88
CA LEU A 126 16.51 -17.83 -0.85
C LEU A 126 17.78 -18.61 -1.26
N SER A 127 17.82 -19.07 -2.51
CA SER A 127 18.95 -19.88 -3.01
C SER A 127 20.21 -19.06 -3.33
N ARG A 128 20.08 -17.79 -3.68
CA ARG A 128 21.20 -16.96 -4.17
C ARG A 128 21.49 -15.72 -3.31
N GLY A 129 20.55 -15.32 -2.45
CA GLY A 129 20.68 -14.16 -1.60
C GLY A 129 20.98 -12.88 -2.40
N LEU A 130 21.80 -12.01 -1.81
CA LEU A 130 22.24 -10.76 -2.44
C LEU A 130 23.24 -10.97 -3.59
N SER A 131 23.76 -12.19 -3.78
CA SER A 131 24.59 -12.52 -4.94
C SER A 131 23.77 -12.73 -6.21
N TYR A 132 22.44 -12.75 -6.12
CA TYR A 132 21.58 -12.76 -7.28
C TYR A 132 21.63 -11.42 -8.02
N SER A 133 22.52 -11.32 -8.99
CA SER A 133 22.66 -10.13 -9.82
C SER A 133 21.86 -10.29 -11.11
N SER A 134 20.69 -9.64 -11.14
CA SER A 134 19.89 -9.40 -12.32
C SER A 134 19.68 -7.90 -12.43
N ARG A 135 19.86 -7.34 -13.61
CA ARG A 135 19.62 -5.92 -13.86
C ARG A 135 18.18 -5.54 -13.48
N GLU A 136 17.20 -6.39 -13.81
CA GLU A 136 15.80 -6.20 -13.47
C GLU A 136 15.60 -6.08 -11.94
N VAL A 137 16.20 -6.99 -11.17
CA VAL A 137 16.11 -6.98 -9.70
C VAL A 137 16.80 -5.76 -9.11
N TYR A 138 17.98 -5.43 -9.59
CA TYR A 138 18.72 -4.25 -9.11
C TYR A 138 17.95 -2.95 -9.36
N GLU A 139 17.42 -2.76 -10.57
CA GLU A 139 16.62 -1.59 -10.93
C GLU A 139 15.33 -1.51 -10.08
N TYR A 140 14.65 -2.63 -9.90
CA TYR A 140 13.46 -2.68 -9.06
C TYR A 140 13.76 -2.30 -7.61
N VAL A 141 14.71 -2.96 -6.97
CA VAL A 141 15.10 -2.69 -5.58
C VAL A 141 15.53 -1.23 -5.41
N SER A 142 16.33 -0.70 -6.34
CA SER A 142 16.80 0.69 -6.30
C SER A 142 15.64 1.69 -6.45
N ASN A 143 14.67 1.40 -7.32
CA ASN A 143 13.51 2.24 -7.54
C ASN A 143 12.60 2.29 -6.31
N VAL A 144 12.28 1.14 -5.72
CA VAL A 144 11.48 1.09 -4.47
C VAL A 144 12.22 1.79 -3.35
N ALA A 145 13.51 1.52 -3.15
CA ALA A 145 14.30 2.13 -2.07
C ALA A 145 14.38 3.66 -2.19
N ARG A 146 14.48 4.20 -3.40
CA ARG A 146 14.49 5.65 -3.64
C ARG A 146 13.15 6.28 -3.27
N ARG A 147 12.02 5.70 -3.70
CA ARG A 147 10.66 6.18 -3.38
C ARG A 147 10.38 6.08 -1.89
N TYR A 148 10.71 4.96 -1.27
CA TYR A 148 10.52 4.74 0.16
C TYR A 148 11.28 5.76 1.01
N ARG A 149 12.56 6.04 0.70
CA ARG A 149 13.33 7.09 1.40
C ARG A 149 12.70 8.46 1.23
N TRP A 150 12.30 8.81 0.01
CA TRP A 150 11.65 10.09 -0.26
C TRP A 150 10.36 10.26 0.56
N ARG A 151 9.46 9.27 0.52
CA ARG A 151 8.20 9.30 1.27
C ARG A 151 8.44 9.42 2.78
N ARG A 152 9.37 8.67 3.34
CA ARG A 152 9.72 8.79 4.76
C ARG A 152 10.21 10.18 5.15
N ILE A 153 10.99 10.84 4.31
CA ILE A 153 11.44 12.20 4.57
C ILE A 153 10.24 13.16 4.59
N GLU A 154 9.33 13.04 3.64
CA GLU A 154 8.12 13.87 3.57
C GLU A 154 7.20 13.66 4.79
N THR A 155 6.99 12.41 5.23
CA THR A 155 6.21 12.10 6.44
C THR A 155 6.84 12.77 7.68
N ILE A 156 8.16 12.70 7.83
CA ILE A 156 8.87 13.33 8.97
C ILE A 156 8.76 14.86 8.91
N ARG A 157 8.82 15.45 7.72
CA ARG A 157 8.68 16.92 7.55
C ARG A 157 7.26 17.39 7.80
N GLY A 158 6.26 16.66 7.28
CA GLY A 158 4.84 16.99 7.45
C GLY A 158 4.32 16.81 8.87
N GLY A 159 4.92 15.92 9.66
CA GLY A 159 4.57 15.72 11.08
C GLY A 159 5.20 16.75 12.06
N LYS A 160 5.94 17.73 11.55
CA LYS A 160 6.57 18.80 12.37
C LYS A 160 5.83 20.15 12.27
N SER A 161 4.65 20.20 11.63
CA SER A 161 3.82 21.41 11.51
C SER A 161 2.67 21.42 12.52
#